data_a59d7d38fa00d4fe8b547f75b539744c
#
_entry.id   a59d7d38fa00d4fe8b547f75b539744c
#
_cell.length_a   1.000
_cell.length_b   1.000
_cell.length_c   1.000
_cell.angle_alpha   90.00
_cell.angle_beta   90.00
_cell.angle_gamma   90.00
#
_symmetry.space_group_name_H-M   'P 1'
#
loop_
_entity.id
_entity.type
_entity.pdbx_description
1 polymer ?
#
loop_
_entity_poly.entity_id
_entity_poly.type
_entity_poly.pdbx_seq_one_letter_code
_entity_poly.pdbx_strand_id
1 'polypeptide(L)'
;MMLPTPLADLVDALLPPACLACGAPAAPDDFCARCAESVEGPPPGTLGCWAFGGAAADAIRACKFRPDAMLAEALARAWAARLRAGTVAALPAVDAVAFVPTHWRRRLTRGFGLPAVLADQLARRAGVPVLDLLVAQRKDAPLSLGADRALRATVVSGRFRTRRALAPRRLLLVDDVRTTGATLGEAARVLREAGHEVHEAALAVVP
;
A
#
# COMPACT_ATOMS: atom_id res chain seq x y z
N MET A 1 17.73 -15.59 -9.14
CA MET A 1 18.44 -16.30 -10.23
C MET A 1 17.73 -15.90 -11.51
N MET A 2 18.34 -15.04 -12.32
CA MET A 2 17.76 -14.63 -13.62
C MET A 2 17.83 -15.81 -14.57
N LEU A 3 16.70 -16.17 -15.16
CA LEU A 3 16.65 -17.17 -16.25
C LEU A 3 17.45 -16.64 -17.44
N PRO A 4 18.11 -17.52 -18.24
CA PRO A 4 18.75 -17.09 -19.47
C PRO A 4 17.72 -16.49 -20.44
N THR A 5 18.09 -15.39 -21.10
CA THR A 5 17.23 -14.57 -21.96
C THR A 5 16.26 -15.36 -22.87
N PRO A 6 16.66 -16.43 -23.58
CA PRO A 6 15.74 -17.17 -24.48
C PRO A 6 14.64 -17.95 -23.72
N LEU A 7 14.88 -18.33 -22.48
CA LEU A 7 13.87 -19.03 -21.66
C LEU A 7 12.88 -18.02 -21.03
N ALA A 8 13.35 -16.84 -20.67
CA ALA A 8 12.48 -15.75 -20.21
C ALA A 8 11.54 -15.30 -21.34
N ASP A 9 12.08 -15.09 -22.54
CA ASP A 9 11.28 -14.71 -23.72
C ASP A 9 10.24 -15.78 -24.09
N LEU A 10 10.57 -17.06 -23.94
CA LEU A 10 9.62 -18.16 -24.17
C LEU A 10 8.53 -18.21 -23.10
N VAL A 11 8.89 -17.97 -21.84
CA VAL A 11 7.91 -17.90 -20.73
C VAL A 11 6.98 -16.69 -20.91
N ASP A 12 7.49 -15.53 -21.27
CA ASP A 12 6.68 -14.34 -21.52
C ASP A 12 5.78 -14.49 -22.78
N ALA A 13 6.22 -15.25 -23.77
CA ALA A 13 5.40 -15.57 -24.95
C ALA A 13 4.26 -16.55 -24.64
N LEU A 14 4.48 -17.50 -23.72
CA LEU A 14 3.48 -18.50 -23.31
C LEU A 14 2.57 -18.01 -22.20
N LEU A 15 3.08 -17.15 -21.31
CA LEU A 15 2.39 -16.57 -20.16
C LEU A 15 2.67 -15.06 -20.10
N PRO A 16 2.12 -14.28 -21.03
CA PRO A 16 2.39 -12.86 -21.08
C PRO A 16 1.99 -12.19 -19.77
N PRO A 17 2.78 -11.20 -19.30
CA PRO A 17 2.42 -10.43 -18.13
C PRO A 17 1.02 -9.86 -18.25
N ALA A 18 0.27 -9.91 -17.15
CA ALA A 18 -1.15 -9.55 -17.12
C ALA A 18 -1.36 -8.15 -16.57
N CYS A 19 -2.32 -7.44 -17.14
CA CYS A 19 -2.78 -6.14 -16.66
C CYS A 19 -3.22 -6.22 -15.19
N LEU A 20 -2.73 -5.30 -14.36
CA LEU A 20 -3.03 -5.22 -12.92
C LEU A 20 -4.54 -5.15 -12.61
N ALA A 21 -5.36 -4.63 -13.54
CA ALA A 21 -6.79 -4.48 -13.33
C ALA A 21 -7.64 -5.56 -14.00
N CYS A 22 -7.45 -5.82 -15.30
CA CYS A 22 -8.36 -6.67 -16.07
C CYS A 22 -7.77 -8.03 -16.47
N GLY A 23 -6.49 -8.28 -16.22
CA GLY A 23 -5.82 -9.53 -16.59
C GLY A 23 -5.49 -9.70 -18.08
N ALA A 24 -5.82 -8.74 -18.94
CA ALA A 24 -5.40 -8.77 -20.35
C ALA A 24 -3.86 -8.63 -20.47
N PRO A 25 -3.25 -9.08 -21.59
CA PRO A 25 -1.82 -8.88 -21.80
C PRO A 25 -1.40 -7.41 -21.62
N ALA A 26 -0.32 -7.18 -20.89
CA ALA A 26 0.23 -5.86 -20.60
C ALA A 26 1.74 -5.96 -20.37
N ALA A 27 2.43 -4.82 -20.24
CA ALA A 27 3.79 -4.81 -19.74
C ALA A 27 3.85 -5.35 -18.30
N PRO A 28 4.96 -5.93 -17.86
CA PRO A 28 5.11 -6.41 -16.49
C PRO A 28 4.78 -5.32 -15.47
N ASP A 29 3.97 -5.68 -14.46
CA ASP A 29 3.58 -4.82 -13.35
C ASP A 29 2.90 -3.50 -13.79
N ASP A 30 2.13 -3.51 -14.89
CA ASP A 30 1.48 -2.32 -15.45
C ASP A 30 0.04 -2.58 -15.92
N PHE A 31 -0.60 -1.56 -16.45
CA PHE A 31 -1.93 -1.60 -17.02
C PHE A 31 -1.86 -1.75 -18.54
N CYS A 32 -2.79 -2.49 -19.16
CA CYS A 32 -2.96 -2.49 -20.61
C CYS A 32 -3.42 -1.10 -21.10
N ALA A 33 -3.27 -0.80 -22.40
CA ALA A 33 -3.59 0.50 -22.99
C ALA A 33 -4.99 1.00 -22.58
N ARG A 34 -6.01 0.14 -22.67
CA ARG A 34 -7.39 0.52 -22.29
C ARG A 34 -7.54 0.87 -20.80
N CYS A 35 -6.92 0.12 -19.91
CA CYS A 35 -7.00 0.39 -18.47
C CYS A 35 -6.18 1.64 -18.09
N ALA A 36 -5.05 1.87 -18.75
CA ALA A 36 -4.18 3.01 -18.51
C ALA A 36 -4.88 4.35 -18.76
N GLU A 37 -5.85 4.43 -19.67
CA GLU A 37 -6.65 5.64 -19.94
C GLU A 37 -7.40 6.16 -18.71
N SER A 38 -7.71 5.28 -17.75
CA SER A 38 -8.42 5.63 -16.51
C SER A 38 -7.52 5.71 -15.28
N VAL A 39 -6.19 5.61 -15.45
CA VAL A 39 -5.22 5.67 -14.36
C VAL A 39 -4.62 7.07 -14.27
N GLU A 40 -4.85 7.72 -13.16
CA GLU A 40 -4.31 9.05 -12.87
C GLU A 40 -3.17 8.98 -11.85
N GLY A 41 -2.25 9.94 -11.93
CA GLY A 41 -1.20 10.13 -10.93
C GLY A 41 -1.76 10.53 -9.56
N PRO A 42 -0.99 10.38 -8.49
CA PRO A 42 -1.43 10.77 -7.15
C PRO A 42 -1.60 12.29 -7.06
N PRO A 43 -2.48 12.79 -6.17
CA PRO A 43 -2.63 14.22 -5.94
C PRO A 43 -1.29 14.88 -5.55
N PRO A 44 -1.03 16.13 -6.00
CA PRO A 44 0.21 16.84 -5.67
C PRO A 44 0.47 16.90 -4.16
N GLY A 45 1.74 16.80 -3.77
CA GLY A 45 2.14 16.85 -2.36
C GLY A 45 1.86 15.58 -1.56
N THR A 46 1.40 14.50 -2.22
CA THR A 46 1.19 13.20 -1.56
C THR A 46 2.28 12.19 -1.92
N LEU A 47 2.65 11.33 -0.97
CA LEU A 47 3.50 10.18 -1.24
C LEU A 47 2.62 8.99 -1.65
N GLY A 48 2.34 8.89 -2.95
CA GLY A 48 1.47 7.87 -3.52
C GLY A 48 1.94 7.40 -4.88
N CYS A 49 1.28 6.35 -5.40
CA CYS A 49 1.50 5.84 -6.75
C CYS A 49 0.45 6.33 -7.73
N TRP A 50 -0.82 6.33 -7.31
CA TRP A 50 -1.97 6.68 -8.14
C TRP A 50 -3.01 7.52 -7.38
N ALA A 51 -3.86 8.23 -8.12
CA ALA A 51 -5.17 8.61 -7.64
C ALA A 51 -6.05 7.36 -7.47
N PHE A 52 -6.88 7.32 -6.42
CA PHE A 52 -7.79 6.20 -6.19
C PHE A 52 -9.03 6.33 -7.07
N GLY A 53 -8.93 5.83 -8.30
CA GLY A 53 -9.99 5.84 -9.30
C GLY A 53 -9.71 4.84 -10.42
N GLY A 54 -10.66 4.65 -11.33
CA GLY A 54 -10.50 3.84 -12.53
C GLY A 54 -9.86 2.47 -12.29
N ALA A 55 -9.00 2.07 -13.19
CA ALA A 55 -8.32 0.77 -13.17
C ALA A 55 -7.38 0.59 -11.96
N ALA A 56 -6.82 1.66 -11.39
CA ALA A 56 -6.01 1.57 -10.18
C ALA A 56 -6.86 1.15 -8.97
N ALA A 57 -8.05 1.71 -8.81
CA ALA A 57 -8.98 1.30 -7.77
C ALA A 57 -9.47 -0.14 -7.97
N ASP A 58 -9.72 -0.56 -9.22
CA ASP A 58 -10.17 -1.91 -9.53
C ASP A 58 -9.09 -2.95 -9.21
N ALA A 59 -7.83 -2.70 -9.54
CA ALA A 59 -6.69 -3.54 -9.19
C ALA A 59 -6.56 -3.71 -7.67
N ILE A 60 -6.64 -2.61 -6.91
CA ILE A 60 -6.58 -2.64 -5.44
C ILE A 60 -7.78 -3.39 -4.85
N ARG A 61 -8.99 -3.19 -5.39
CA ARG A 61 -10.18 -3.93 -4.97
C ARG A 61 -10.06 -5.42 -5.29
N ALA A 62 -9.60 -5.78 -6.49
CA ALA A 62 -9.36 -7.17 -6.88
C ALA A 62 -8.41 -7.86 -5.88
N CYS A 63 -7.28 -7.24 -5.56
CA CYS A 63 -6.34 -7.73 -4.55
C CYS A 63 -6.96 -7.85 -3.15
N LYS A 64 -7.91 -6.98 -2.78
CA LYS A 64 -8.60 -7.02 -1.49
C LYS A 64 -9.69 -8.08 -1.40
N PHE A 65 -10.40 -8.37 -2.48
CA PHE A 65 -11.56 -9.27 -2.48
C PHE A 65 -11.24 -10.67 -3.01
N ARG A 66 -10.23 -10.80 -3.84
CA ARG A 66 -9.67 -12.07 -4.30
C ARG A 66 -8.28 -12.19 -3.72
N PRO A 67 -8.01 -13.14 -2.79
CA PRO A 67 -6.69 -13.28 -2.18
C PRO A 67 -5.66 -13.68 -3.24
N ASP A 68 -5.01 -12.71 -3.82
CA ASP A 68 -3.99 -12.88 -4.85
C ASP A 68 -2.68 -12.20 -4.41
N ALA A 69 -1.78 -13.02 -3.88
CA ALA A 69 -0.48 -12.54 -3.43
C ALA A 69 0.40 -12.07 -4.60
N MET A 70 0.25 -12.66 -5.79
CA MET A 70 0.99 -12.25 -6.98
C MET A 70 0.58 -10.85 -7.42
N LEU A 71 -0.73 -10.55 -7.41
CA LEU A 71 -1.23 -9.20 -7.70
C LEU A 71 -0.75 -8.19 -6.64
N ALA A 72 -0.71 -8.57 -5.35
CA ALA A 72 -0.19 -7.71 -4.30
C ALA A 72 1.28 -7.34 -4.54
N GLU A 73 2.10 -8.31 -4.92
CA GLU A 73 3.50 -8.09 -5.27
C GLU A 73 3.66 -7.28 -6.55
N ALA A 74 2.84 -7.54 -7.59
CA ALA A 74 2.85 -6.77 -8.82
C ALA A 74 2.51 -5.29 -8.57
N LEU A 75 1.50 -4.99 -7.75
CA LEU A 75 1.16 -3.63 -7.33
C LEU A 75 2.33 -2.95 -6.58
N ALA A 76 3.01 -3.69 -5.71
CA ALA A 76 4.16 -3.17 -4.98
C ALA A 76 5.36 -2.89 -5.91
N ARG A 77 5.64 -3.79 -6.88
CA ARG A 77 6.68 -3.58 -7.91
C ARG A 77 6.35 -2.41 -8.82
N ALA A 78 5.08 -2.24 -9.21
CA ALA A 78 4.62 -1.09 -9.99
C ALA A 78 4.94 0.24 -9.30
N TRP A 79 4.68 0.33 -7.99
CA TRP A 79 5.05 1.54 -7.23
C TRP A 79 6.56 1.76 -7.20
N ALA A 80 7.34 0.72 -6.92
CA ALA A 80 8.79 0.80 -6.92
C ALA A 80 9.36 1.19 -8.30
N ALA A 81 8.75 0.72 -9.38
CA ALA A 81 9.12 1.09 -10.75
C ALA A 81 8.86 2.59 -11.03
N ARG A 82 7.69 3.12 -10.62
CA ARG A 82 7.35 4.54 -10.77
C ARG A 82 8.28 5.45 -9.96
N LEU A 83 8.68 5.03 -8.76
CA LEU A 83 9.69 5.72 -7.97
C LEU A 83 11.06 5.75 -8.68
N ARG A 84 11.45 4.66 -9.36
CA ARG A 84 12.70 4.62 -10.15
C ARG A 84 12.64 5.53 -11.37
N ALA A 85 11.49 5.56 -12.03
CA ALA A 85 11.27 6.39 -13.22
C ALA A 85 11.08 7.89 -12.89
N GLY A 86 10.96 8.25 -11.61
CA GLY A 86 10.70 9.62 -11.19
C GLY A 86 9.30 10.15 -11.57
N THR A 87 8.38 9.24 -11.88
CA THR A 87 6.99 9.61 -12.27
C THR A 87 6.07 9.87 -11.08
N VAL A 88 6.55 9.61 -9.87
CA VAL A 88 5.90 9.93 -8.59
C VAL A 88 6.90 10.56 -7.63
N ALA A 89 6.40 11.21 -6.58
CA ALA A 89 7.25 11.87 -5.59
C ALA A 89 8.27 10.91 -4.98
N ALA A 90 9.52 11.34 -4.86
CA ALA A 90 10.58 10.57 -4.24
C ALA A 90 10.26 10.31 -2.76
N LEU A 91 10.66 9.14 -2.27
CA LEU A 91 10.54 8.84 -0.85
C LEU A 91 11.55 9.67 -0.04
N PRO A 92 11.16 10.17 1.15
CA PRO A 92 12.09 10.81 2.06
C PRO A 92 13.15 9.83 2.56
N ALA A 93 14.27 10.34 3.03
CA ALA A 93 15.28 9.52 3.71
C ALA A 93 14.73 9.05 5.06
N VAL A 94 14.61 7.74 5.24
CA VAL A 94 14.05 7.11 6.44
C VAL A 94 14.97 6.02 6.98
N ASP A 95 14.80 5.66 8.24
CA ASP A 95 15.58 4.62 8.91
C ASP A 95 14.88 3.25 8.84
N ALA A 96 13.58 3.24 8.60
CA ALA A 96 12.79 2.03 8.44
C ALA A 96 11.43 2.32 7.75
N VAL A 97 10.80 1.26 7.22
CA VAL A 97 9.42 1.30 6.73
C VAL A 97 8.52 0.56 7.72
N ALA A 98 7.41 1.19 8.10
CA ALA A 98 6.34 0.59 8.88
C ALA A 98 5.06 0.51 8.04
N PHE A 99 4.10 -0.27 8.45
CA PHE A 99 2.83 -0.41 7.72
C PHE A 99 1.63 -0.36 8.66
N VAL A 100 0.50 0.06 8.11
CA VAL A 100 -0.79 0.02 8.83
C VAL A 100 -1.25 -1.44 8.91
N PRO A 101 -1.47 -1.98 10.12
CA PRO A 101 -1.84 -3.38 10.28
C PRO A 101 -3.22 -3.66 9.71
N THR A 102 -3.31 -4.65 8.83
CA THR A 102 -4.58 -5.18 8.35
C THR A 102 -5.27 -5.94 9.50
N HIS A 103 -6.59 -5.74 9.65
CA HIS A 103 -7.37 -6.43 10.67
C HIS A 103 -7.17 -7.96 10.58
N TRP A 104 -6.92 -8.61 11.72
CA TRP A 104 -6.52 -10.03 11.79
C TRP A 104 -7.46 -11.00 11.03
N ARG A 105 -8.79 -10.77 11.06
CA ARG A 105 -9.77 -11.58 10.30
C ARG A 105 -9.52 -11.51 8.80
N ARG A 106 -9.24 -10.31 8.27
CA ARG A 106 -8.91 -10.10 6.85
C ARG A 106 -7.57 -10.74 6.49
N ARG A 107 -6.62 -10.75 7.42
CA ARG A 107 -5.34 -11.43 7.24
C ARG A 107 -5.50 -12.95 7.23
N LEU A 108 -6.37 -13.51 8.08
CA LEU A 108 -6.66 -14.95 8.07
C LEU A 108 -7.35 -15.41 6.79
N THR A 109 -8.29 -14.61 6.26
CA THR A 109 -9.01 -14.96 5.02
C THR A 109 -8.18 -14.74 3.76
N ARG A 110 -7.19 -13.82 3.76
CA ARG A 110 -6.38 -13.45 2.59
C ARG A 110 -4.98 -14.05 2.59
N GLY A 111 -4.48 -14.52 3.75
CA GLY A 111 -3.10 -14.98 3.91
C GLY A 111 -2.06 -13.85 3.99
N PHE A 112 -2.36 -12.63 3.55
CA PHE A 112 -1.46 -11.47 3.55
C PHE A 112 -2.18 -10.16 3.85
N GLY A 113 -1.40 -9.11 4.13
CA GLY A 113 -1.86 -7.73 4.22
C GLY A 113 -1.17 -6.88 3.15
N LEU A 114 -1.93 -6.27 2.25
CA LEU A 114 -1.36 -5.44 1.17
C LEU A 114 -0.39 -4.37 1.68
N PRO A 115 -0.68 -3.60 2.77
CA PRO A 115 0.28 -2.64 3.31
C PRO A 115 1.63 -3.26 3.70
N ALA A 116 1.65 -4.49 4.20
CA ALA A 116 2.89 -5.17 4.55
C ALA A 116 3.71 -5.56 3.31
N VAL A 117 3.07 -6.02 2.24
CA VAL A 117 3.73 -6.34 0.96
C VAL A 117 4.30 -5.07 0.32
N LEU A 118 3.55 -3.96 0.36
CA LEU A 118 4.02 -2.65 -0.11
C LEU A 118 5.23 -2.17 0.69
N ALA A 119 5.16 -2.27 2.02
CA ALA A 119 6.25 -1.88 2.92
C ALA A 119 7.53 -2.66 2.65
N ASP A 120 7.43 -3.98 2.43
CA ASP A 120 8.57 -4.83 2.13
C ASP A 120 9.26 -4.40 0.81
N GLN A 121 8.50 -4.14 -0.24
CA GLN A 121 9.05 -3.69 -1.52
C GLN A 121 9.68 -2.30 -1.44
N LEU A 122 9.06 -1.36 -0.71
CA LEU A 122 9.59 -0.01 -0.53
C LEU A 122 10.84 -0.01 0.37
N ALA A 123 10.87 -0.85 1.40
CA ALA A 123 12.02 -1.03 2.28
C ALA A 123 13.23 -1.60 1.54
N ARG A 124 13.03 -2.64 0.72
CA ARG A 124 14.09 -3.18 -0.18
C ARG A 124 14.64 -2.09 -1.10
N ARG A 125 13.76 -1.26 -1.65
CA ARG A 125 14.18 -0.16 -2.52
C ARG A 125 14.99 0.90 -1.77
N ALA A 126 14.62 1.23 -0.53
CA ALA A 126 15.30 2.21 0.29
C ALA A 126 16.54 1.65 1.01
N GLY A 127 16.76 0.33 0.99
CA GLY A 127 17.86 -0.32 1.70
C GLY A 127 17.70 -0.30 3.23
N VAL A 128 16.45 -0.28 3.74
CA VAL A 128 16.14 -0.18 5.17
C VAL A 128 15.25 -1.35 5.61
N PRO A 129 15.17 -1.65 6.92
CA PRO A 129 14.32 -2.73 7.41
C PRO A 129 12.83 -2.38 7.41
N VAL A 130 11.96 -3.41 7.35
CA VAL A 130 10.53 -3.31 7.68
C VAL A 130 10.35 -3.54 9.18
N LEU A 131 9.55 -2.70 9.83
CA LEU A 131 9.22 -2.80 11.23
C LEU A 131 7.71 -2.94 11.44
N ASP A 132 7.27 -4.06 12.02
CA ASP A 132 5.90 -4.27 12.48
C ASP A 132 5.72 -3.63 13.87
N LEU A 133 5.38 -2.34 13.88
CA LEU A 133 5.33 -1.51 15.10
C LEU A 133 3.93 -1.36 15.67
N LEU A 134 2.89 -1.64 14.91
CA LEU A 134 1.51 -1.33 15.26
C LEU A 134 0.66 -2.59 15.46
N VAL A 135 -0.25 -2.52 16.40
CA VAL A 135 -1.34 -3.51 16.58
C VAL A 135 -2.67 -2.80 16.45
N ALA A 136 -3.54 -3.32 15.60
CA ALA A 136 -4.93 -2.87 15.56
C ALA A 136 -5.67 -3.36 16.81
N GLN A 137 -6.26 -2.43 17.54
CA GLN A 137 -7.12 -2.74 18.69
C GLN A 137 -8.55 -3.05 18.22
N ARG A 138 -9.19 -4.01 18.88
CA ARG A 138 -10.63 -4.24 18.71
C ARG A 138 -11.37 -3.11 19.43
N LYS A 139 -12.05 -2.24 18.69
CA LYS A 139 -13.18 -1.51 19.27
C LYS A 139 -14.44 -2.30 18.90
N ASP A 140 -15.07 -2.89 19.87
CA ASP A 140 -16.38 -3.56 19.75
C ASP A 140 -17.50 -2.50 19.69
N ALA A 141 -17.35 -1.45 18.91
CA ALA A 141 -18.41 -0.51 18.64
C ALA A 141 -19.14 -0.94 17.36
N PRO A 142 -20.45 -1.22 17.39
CA PRO A 142 -21.21 -1.47 16.19
C PRO A 142 -21.16 -0.20 15.32
N LEU A 143 -20.70 -0.35 14.08
CA LEU A 143 -20.83 0.68 13.05
C LEU A 143 -22.32 0.81 12.73
N SER A 144 -23.01 1.75 13.37
CA SER A 144 -24.33 2.16 12.92
C SER A 144 -24.19 2.76 11.51
N LEU A 145 -24.89 2.15 10.57
CA LEU A 145 -25.06 2.65 9.20
C LEU A 145 -25.70 4.04 9.30
N GLY A 146 -24.93 5.10 8.99
CA GLY A 146 -25.42 6.47 9.00
C GLY A 146 -24.55 7.52 9.71
N ALA A 147 -23.37 7.16 10.20
CA ALA A 147 -22.53 8.10 10.93
C ALA A 147 -21.86 9.16 10.01
N ASP A 148 -22.10 10.41 10.36
CA ASP A 148 -21.57 11.63 9.76
C ASP A 148 -20.02 11.64 9.74
N ARG A 149 -19.41 12.44 8.83
CA ARG A 149 -17.94 12.52 8.62
C ARG A 149 -17.17 12.84 9.91
N ALA A 150 -17.75 13.66 10.78
CA ALA A 150 -17.17 14.00 12.11
C ALA A 150 -17.16 12.79 13.06
N LEU A 151 -18.20 11.96 13.05
CA LEU A 151 -18.27 10.74 13.84
C LEU A 151 -17.25 9.68 13.40
N ARG A 152 -16.92 9.63 12.11
CA ARG A 152 -15.86 8.71 11.60
C ARG A 152 -14.47 9.05 12.13
N ALA A 153 -14.15 10.33 12.32
CA ALA A 153 -12.89 10.76 12.91
C ALA A 153 -12.77 10.30 14.38
N THR A 154 -13.86 10.40 15.15
CA THR A 154 -13.92 9.98 16.56
C THR A 154 -13.82 8.46 16.74
N VAL A 155 -14.37 7.69 15.79
CA VAL A 155 -14.33 6.20 15.80
C VAL A 155 -12.92 5.66 15.51
N VAL A 156 -12.04 6.46 14.90
CA VAL A 156 -10.67 6.02 14.54
C VAL A 156 -9.70 6.19 15.71
N SER A 157 -9.94 7.13 16.64
CA SER A 157 -9.08 7.36 17.81
C SER A 157 -8.99 6.12 18.71
N GLY A 158 -7.74 5.75 19.07
CA GLY A 158 -7.43 4.57 19.87
C GLY A 158 -7.57 3.24 19.11
N ARG A 159 -7.52 3.27 17.77
CA ARG A 159 -7.58 2.08 16.92
C ARG A 159 -6.27 1.31 16.86
N PHE A 160 -5.17 1.96 17.18
CA PHE A 160 -3.85 1.37 17.15
C PHE A 160 -3.12 1.56 18.48
N ARG A 161 -2.18 0.68 18.75
CA ARG A 161 -1.17 0.83 19.80
C ARG A 161 0.17 0.33 19.28
N THR A 162 1.26 0.80 19.86
CA THR A 162 2.59 0.27 19.57
C THR A 162 2.75 -1.14 20.12
N ARG A 163 3.48 -2.00 19.40
CA ARG A 163 3.83 -3.36 19.85
C ARG A 163 4.91 -3.34 20.91
N ARG A 164 5.89 -2.45 20.74
CA ARG A 164 7.07 -2.33 21.60
C ARG A 164 7.63 -0.92 21.53
N ALA A 165 8.29 -0.52 22.59
CA ALA A 165 9.10 0.69 22.58
C ALA A 165 10.38 0.45 21.77
N LEU A 166 10.76 1.42 20.95
CA LEU A 166 12.01 1.47 20.21
C LEU A 166 12.60 2.88 20.35
N ALA A 167 13.91 2.99 20.16
CA ALA A 167 14.54 4.30 20.03
C ALA A 167 13.91 5.09 18.87
N PRO A 168 13.82 6.43 18.95
CA PRO A 168 13.28 7.30 17.92
C PRO A 168 13.91 7.02 16.55
N ARG A 169 13.10 7.02 15.50
CA ARG A 169 13.48 6.75 14.11
C ARG A 169 12.66 7.61 13.16
N ARG A 170 13.20 7.86 11.98
CA ARG A 170 12.45 8.39 10.83
C ARG A 170 11.79 7.22 10.13
N LEU A 171 10.47 7.20 10.08
CA LEU A 171 9.68 6.10 9.54
C LEU A 171 8.90 6.53 8.29
N LEU A 172 8.85 5.66 7.29
CA LEU A 172 7.84 5.70 6.25
C LEU A 172 6.69 4.78 6.68
N LEU A 173 5.52 5.33 6.99
CA LEU A 173 4.32 4.56 7.30
C LEU A 173 3.49 4.36 6.04
N VAL A 174 3.21 3.10 5.69
CA VAL A 174 2.59 2.70 4.43
C VAL A 174 1.20 2.13 4.65
N ASP A 175 0.24 2.56 3.82
CA ASP A 175 -1.10 1.97 3.70
C ASP A 175 -1.43 1.66 2.23
N ASP A 176 -2.51 0.92 1.99
CA ASP A 176 -2.97 0.61 0.63
C ASP A 176 -3.77 1.77 0.00
N VAL A 177 -4.68 2.40 0.75
CA VAL A 177 -5.50 3.50 0.24
C VAL A 177 -5.67 4.59 1.30
N ARG A 178 -5.31 5.81 0.96
CA ARG A 178 -5.63 7.00 1.74
C ARG A 178 -6.91 7.63 1.19
N THR A 179 -8.01 7.48 1.93
CA THR A 179 -9.28 8.17 1.63
C THR A 179 -9.30 9.54 2.32
N THR A 180 -9.85 9.62 3.52
CA THR A 180 -9.82 10.84 4.37
C THR A 180 -8.49 11.00 5.11
N GLY A 181 -7.61 10.02 5.05
CA GLY A 181 -6.38 9.96 5.84
C GLY A 181 -6.58 9.58 7.31
N ALA A 182 -7.81 9.40 7.79
CA ALA A 182 -8.09 9.17 9.21
C ALA A 182 -7.39 7.92 9.77
N THR A 183 -7.35 6.81 9.04
CA THR A 183 -6.68 5.57 9.48
C THR A 183 -5.16 5.75 9.51
N LEU A 184 -4.60 6.28 8.42
CA LEU A 184 -3.16 6.50 8.28
C LEU A 184 -2.67 7.55 9.27
N GLY A 185 -3.41 8.67 9.42
CA GLY A 185 -3.11 9.73 10.38
C GLY A 185 -3.18 9.26 11.84
N GLU A 186 -4.16 8.42 12.21
CA GLU A 186 -4.22 7.86 13.56
C GLU A 186 -3.05 6.90 13.83
N ALA A 187 -2.69 6.06 12.88
CA ALA A 187 -1.54 5.18 12.98
C ALA A 187 -0.23 6.00 13.11
N ALA A 188 -0.10 7.07 12.33
CA ALA A 188 1.03 8.00 12.41
C ALA A 188 1.08 8.74 13.74
N ARG A 189 -0.07 9.19 14.28
CA ARG A 189 -0.16 9.84 15.60
C ARG A 189 0.40 8.93 16.69
N VAL A 190 -0.01 7.67 16.71
CA VAL A 190 0.47 6.69 17.72
C VAL A 190 1.99 6.49 17.63
N LEU A 191 2.56 6.46 16.43
CA LEU A 191 4.01 6.35 16.26
C LEU A 191 4.75 7.64 16.64
N ARG A 192 4.18 8.82 16.34
CA ARG A 192 4.75 10.13 16.76
C ARG A 192 4.73 10.28 18.28
N GLU A 193 3.67 9.84 18.95
CA GLU A 193 3.59 9.82 20.42
C GLU A 193 4.60 8.85 21.04
N ALA A 194 5.00 7.81 20.32
CA ALA A 194 6.10 6.93 20.71
C ALA A 194 7.50 7.51 20.41
N GLY A 195 7.60 8.77 19.94
CA GLY A 195 8.85 9.50 19.71
C GLY A 195 9.42 9.35 18.30
N HIS A 196 8.69 8.78 17.34
CA HIS A 196 9.16 8.64 15.96
C HIS A 196 8.80 9.86 15.09
N GLU A 197 9.66 10.19 14.12
CA GLU A 197 9.30 11.04 12.99
C GLU A 197 8.60 10.17 11.94
N VAL A 198 7.44 10.59 11.41
CA VAL A 198 6.62 9.74 10.53
C VAL A 198 6.23 10.47 9.26
N HIS A 199 6.65 9.93 8.12
CA HIS A 199 6.17 10.26 6.79
C HIS A 199 5.08 9.26 6.38
N GLU A 200 3.99 9.75 5.79
CA GLU A 200 2.82 8.96 5.45
C GLU A 200 2.78 8.70 3.94
N ALA A 201 2.62 7.45 3.53
CA ALA A 201 2.51 7.06 2.14
C ALA A 201 1.38 6.06 1.92
N ALA A 202 0.72 6.12 0.75
CA ALA A 202 -0.31 5.16 0.38
C ALA A 202 -0.18 4.77 -1.10
N LEU A 203 -0.46 3.51 -1.44
CA LEU A 203 -0.41 3.06 -2.83
C LEU A 203 -1.34 3.92 -3.71
N ALA A 204 -2.56 4.20 -3.22
CA ALA A 204 -3.46 5.11 -3.91
C ALA A 204 -4.08 6.13 -2.94
N VAL A 205 -4.31 7.35 -3.44
CA VAL A 205 -4.84 8.47 -2.66
C VAL A 205 -6.12 8.99 -3.33
N VAL A 206 -7.19 9.13 -2.55
CA VAL A 206 -8.41 9.79 -3.04
C VAL A 206 -8.13 11.27 -3.25
N PRO A 207 -8.42 11.81 -4.44
CA PRO A 207 -8.27 13.22 -4.76
C PRO A 207 -9.07 14.16 -3.86
#